data_32e2ed643469f8a788ca08392ff24923
#
_entry.id   32e2ed643469f8a788ca08392ff24923
#
_cell.length_a   1.000
_cell.length_b   1.000
_cell.length_c   1.000
_cell.angle_alpha   90.00
_cell.angle_beta   90.00
_cell.angle_gamma   90.00
#
_symmetry.space_group_name_H-M   'P 1'
#
loop_
_entity.id
_entity.type
_entity.pdbx_description
1 polymer ?
#
loop_
_entity_poly.entity_id
_entity_poly.type
_entity_poly.pdbx_seq_one_letter_code
_entity_poly.pdbx_strand_id
1 'polypeptide(L)'
;PVNHMEGHLMSVIAQQSGNTFSSAKIEFPALSLLVSGGHTELVLVRDWMAYEKIGQTKDDAVGEAFDKVARILGLPYPGGPEIAKIASEQREEAGGKNPSDFSLQLPRPMTHSGDYNFSYSGLKTAVLYAVRDIGKLEDEHIRAIALEFENSAIEVLVKKTMRAVDEFGIRTLMIGGGVANNSHLQNELKKAIEKYDSSIALYFPRKDFSTDNSLMIGVAGYYQFLKNNPISPDGERTKKGANVFDIRANGNWSL
;
A
#
# COMPACT_ATOMS: atom_id res chain seq x y z
N PRO A 1 -0.59 -22.90 9.40
CA PRO A 1 -1.37 -21.70 9.14
C PRO A 1 -0.47 -20.63 8.53
N VAL A 2 -1.03 -19.78 7.66
CA VAL A 2 -0.31 -18.67 7.03
C VAL A 2 -1.01 -17.38 7.43
N ASN A 3 -0.23 -16.35 7.75
CA ASN A 3 -0.77 -15.04 8.06
C ASN A 3 -1.22 -14.34 6.77
N HIS A 4 -2.42 -13.74 6.77
CA HIS A 4 -2.99 -13.08 5.61
C HIS A 4 -2.16 -11.87 5.15
N MET A 5 -1.64 -11.10 6.09
CA MET A 5 -0.80 -9.92 5.78
C MET A 5 0.58 -10.34 5.23
N GLU A 6 1.14 -11.45 5.69
CA GLU A 6 2.31 -12.08 5.04
C GLU A 6 2.01 -12.44 3.59
N GLY A 7 0.78 -12.91 3.31
CA GLY A 7 0.33 -13.16 1.94
C GLY A 7 0.43 -11.92 1.07
N HIS A 8 -0.12 -10.79 1.49
CA HIS A 8 -0.02 -9.52 0.76
C HIS A 8 1.42 -9.05 0.57
N LEU A 9 2.27 -9.18 1.58
CA LEU A 9 3.69 -8.86 1.49
C LEU A 9 4.38 -9.77 0.47
N MET A 10 4.09 -11.08 0.51
CA MET A 10 4.69 -12.07 -0.37
C MET A 10 4.11 -12.05 -1.80
N SER A 11 2.93 -11.46 -2.03
CA SER A 11 2.34 -11.35 -3.38
C SER A 11 3.23 -10.54 -4.34
N VAL A 12 4.02 -9.62 -3.80
CA VAL A 12 4.94 -8.76 -4.55
C VAL A 12 6.17 -9.54 -5.06
N ILE A 13 6.53 -10.62 -4.37
CA ILE A 13 7.73 -11.43 -4.68
C ILE A 13 7.51 -12.28 -5.93
N ALA A 14 6.27 -12.72 -6.17
CA ALA A 14 5.94 -13.52 -7.34
C ALA A 14 5.94 -12.66 -8.61
N GLN A 15 7.00 -12.76 -9.40
CA GLN A 15 7.12 -12.12 -10.71
C GLN A 15 6.79 -13.13 -11.80
N GLN A 16 6.08 -12.70 -12.84
CA GLN A 16 5.78 -13.53 -14.00
C GLN A 16 6.29 -12.87 -15.28
N SER A 17 7.00 -13.65 -16.08
CA SER A 17 7.40 -13.27 -17.44
C SER A 17 6.88 -14.34 -18.40
N GLY A 18 5.89 -14.01 -19.21
CA GLY A 18 5.17 -14.97 -20.04
C GLY A 18 4.53 -16.07 -19.19
N ASN A 19 4.88 -17.34 -19.46
CA ASN A 19 4.41 -18.53 -18.72
C ASN A 19 5.36 -18.93 -17.56
N THR A 20 6.40 -18.16 -17.28
CA THR A 20 7.39 -18.49 -16.26
C THR A 20 7.19 -17.61 -15.04
N PHE A 21 7.14 -18.24 -13.86
CA PHE A 21 7.16 -17.54 -12.58
C PHE A 21 8.61 -17.50 -12.06
N SER A 22 9.01 -16.35 -11.56
CA SER A 22 10.30 -16.14 -10.89
C SER A 22 10.07 -15.41 -9.58
N SER A 23 11.02 -15.51 -8.67
CA SER A 23 11.02 -14.72 -7.44
C SER A 23 11.77 -13.42 -7.66
N ALA A 24 11.20 -12.30 -7.20
CA ALA A 24 11.93 -11.05 -7.11
C ALA A 24 13.15 -11.21 -6.20
N LYS A 25 14.25 -10.58 -6.57
CA LYS A 25 15.44 -10.54 -5.71
C LYS A 25 15.21 -9.50 -4.61
N ILE A 26 15.03 -9.97 -3.38
CA ILE A 26 14.88 -9.10 -2.21
C ILE A 26 16.23 -8.94 -1.52
N GLU A 27 16.68 -7.71 -1.39
CA GLU A 27 17.85 -7.33 -0.61
C GLU A 27 17.39 -6.68 0.70
N PHE A 28 17.90 -7.16 1.82
CA PHE A 28 17.56 -6.67 3.14
C PHE A 28 18.52 -5.56 3.61
N PRO A 29 18.09 -4.65 4.50
CA PRO A 29 16.72 -4.54 4.99
C PRO A 29 15.75 -4.10 3.89
N ALA A 30 14.55 -4.66 3.91
CA ALA A 30 13.47 -4.27 3.01
C ALA A 30 12.34 -3.59 3.79
N LEU A 31 11.57 -2.75 3.10
CA LEU A 31 10.39 -2.10 3.65
C LEU A 31 9.17 -2.49 2.82
N SER A 32 8.07 -2.81 3.48
CA SER A 32 6.79 -3.02 2.83
C SER A 32 5.78 -1.95 3.23
N LEU A 33 5.18 -1.28 2.24
CA LEU A 33 4.01 -0.44 2.40
C LEU A 33 2.79 -1.27 2.01
N LEU A 34 1.98 -1.66 3.00
CA LEU A 34 0.73 -2.40 2.81
C LEU A 34 -0.44 -1.43 2.84
N VAL A 35 -1.11 -1.28 1.68
CA VAL A 35 -2.20 -0.32 1.48
C VAL A 35 -3.41 -0.98 0.84
N SER A 36 -4.50 -1.10 1.59
CA SER A 36 -5.73 -1.76 1.15
C SER A 36 -6.97 -1.03 1.69
N GLY A 37 -8.16 -1.59 1.46
CA GLY A 37 -9.40 -1.12 2.07
C GLY A 37 -9.43 -1.22 3.59
N GLY A 38 -8.69 -2.17 4.18
CA GLY A 38 -8.67 -2.41 5.63
C GLY A 38 -7.35 -2.07 6.32
N HIS A 39 -6.26 -1.89 5.57
CA HIS A 39 -4.93 -1.74 6.14
C HIS A 39 -4.15 -0.57 5.51
N THR A 40 -3.39 0.12 6.34
CA THR A 40 -2.35 1.06 5.94
C THR A 40 -1.22 0.90 6.93
N GLU A 41 -0.17 0.17 6.53
CA GLU A 41 0.91 -0.24 7.42
C GLU A 41 2.28 -0.09 6.74
N LEU A 42 3.29 0.28 7.52
CA LEU A 42 4.70 0.17 7.17
C LEU A 42 5.33 -0.96 7.98
N VAL A 43 5.90 -1.91 7.25
CA VAL A 43 6.51 -3.13 7.83
C VAL A 43 7.96 -3.20 7.39
N LEU A 44 8.86 -3.12 8.35
CA LEU A 44 10.29 -3.35 8.15
C LEU A 44 10.54 -4.86 8.10
N VAL A 45 11.25 -5.30 7.06
CA VAL A 45 11.60 -6.70 6.83
C VAL A 45 13.11 -6.82 6.93
N ARG A 46 13.60 -7.36 8.04
CA ARG A 46 15.04 -7.47 8.31
C ARG A 46 15.66 -8.72 7.66
N ASP A 47 14.85 -9.75 7.48
CA ASP A 47 15.20 -11.02 6.85
C ASP A 47 13.91 -11.76 6.47
N TRP A 48 14.01 -12.88 5.76
CA TRP A 48 12.85 -13.72 5.44
C TRP A 48 12.05 -14.09 6.69
N MET A 49 10.76 -13.79 6.68
CA MET A 49 9.83 -14.05 7.78
C MET A 49 10.23 -13.36 9.10
N ALA A 50 10.97 -12.24 9.05
CA ALA A 50 11.35 -11.41 10.19
C ALA A 50 10.80 -9.99 9.99
N TYR A 51 9.59 -9.75 10.51
CA TYR A 51 8.81 -8.54 10.32
C TYR A 51 8.74 -7.69 11.58
N GLU A 52 8.79 -6.39 11.39
CA GLU A 52 8.58 -5.40 12.44
C GLU A 52 7.63 -4.32 11.89
N LYS A 53 6.42 -4.23 12.44
CA LYS A 53 5.49 -3.17 12.07
C LYS A 53 5.92 -1.86 12.73
N ILE A 54 6.46 -0.94 11.92
CA ILE A 54 6.98 0.35 12.38
C ILE A 54 5.91 1.46 12.36
N GLY A 55 4.83 1.28 11.60
CA GLY A 55 3.73 2.23 11.51
C GLY A 55 2.44 1.61 10.99
N GLN A 56 1.32 2.18 11.40
CA GLN A 56 -0.01 1.77 10.94
C GLN A 56 -1.00 2.93 11.00
N THR A 57 -2.14 2.79 10.31
CA THR A 57 -3.21 3.78 10.50
C THR A 57 -3.77 3.73 11.93
N LYS A 58 -4.13 4.91 12.46
CA LYS A 58 -4.75 5.07 13.77
C LYS A 58 -6.28 5.13 13.68
N ASP A 59 -6.80 5.23 12.46
CA ASP A 59 -8.24 5.33 12.18
C ASP A 59 -8.56 4.65 10.84
N ASP A 60 -9.19 5.34 9.89
CA ASP A 60 -9.53 4.79 8.59
C ASP A 60 -8.26 4.34 7.82
N ALA A 61 -8.30 3.18 7.19
CA ALA A 61 -7.29 2.82 6.20
C ALA A 61 -7.40 3.73 4.96
N VAL A 62 -6.31 3.89 4.22
CA VAL A 62 -6.30 4.78 3.04
C VAL A 62 -7.35 4.39 2.01
N GLY A 63 -7.51 3.10 1.71
CA GLY A 63 -8.55 2.63 0.77
C GLY A 63 -9.97 2.88 1.28
N GLU A 64 -10.21 2.68 2.58
CA GLU A 64 -11.48 3.04 3.22
C GLU A 64 -11.76 4.55 3.13
N ALA A 65 -10.74 5.38 3.30
CA ALA A 65 -10.87 6.83 3.13
C ALA A 65 -11.25 7.20 1.69
N PHE A 66 -10.65 6.56 0.68
CA PHE A 66 -11.04 6.70 -0.72
C PHE A 66 -12.52 6.35 -0.94
N ASP A 67 -12.99 5.22 -0.43
CA ASP A 67 -14.39 4.79 -0.57
C ASP A 67 -15.37 5.74 0.13
N LYS A 68 -15.01 6.23 1.32
CA LYS A 68 -15.82 7.19 2.06
C LYS A 68 -15.92 8.55 1.35
N VAL A 69 -14.80 9.04 0.80
CA VAL A 69 -14.78 10.30 0.04
C VAL A 69 -15.53 10.15 -1.27
N ALA A 70 -15.37 9.07 -2.00
CA ALA A 70 -16.15 8.79 -3.21
C ALA A 70 -17.66 8.84 -2.92
N ARG A 71 -18.10 8.24 -1.80
CA ARG A 71 -19.51 8.30 -1.36
C ARG A 71 -19.97 9.74 -1.06
N ILE A 72 -19.13 10.57 -0.43
CA ILE A 72 -19.44 11.99 -0.18
C ILE A 72 -19.61 12.75 -1.50
N LEU A 73 -18.83 12.39 -2.53
CA LEU A 73 -18.89 12.99 -3.87
C LEU A 73 -20.00 12.40 -4.77
N GLY A 74 -20.77 11.40 -4.28
CA GLY A 74 -21.80 10.73 -5.07
C GLY A 74 -21.27 9.76 -6.14
N LEU A 75 -20.02 9.34 -6.01
CA LEU A 75 -19.38 8.40 -6.94
C LEU A 75 -19.73 6.94 -6.61
N PRO A 76 -19.69 6.01 -7.61
CA PRO A 76 -20.00 4.60 -7.39
C PRO A 76 -18.94 3.87 -6.56
N TYR A 77 -19.32 2.69 -6.08
CA TYR A 77 -18.41 1.78 -5.39
C TYR A 77 -17.84 0.73 -6.37
N PRO A 78 -16.55 0.35 -6.28
CA PRO A 78 -15.54 0.81 -5.30
C PRO A 78 -15.02 2.23 -5.62
N GLY A 79 -14.92 3.07 -4.58
CA GLY A 79 -14.64 4.50 -4.73
C GLY A 79 -13.21 4.84 -5.10
N GLY A 80 -12.24 4.02 -4.67
CA GLY A 80 -10.82 4.24 -4.96
C GLY A 80 -10.52 4.37 -6.46
N PRO A 81 -10.92 3.41 -7.31
CA PRO A 81 -10.74 3.49 -8.76
C PRO A 81 -11.42 4.71 -9.40
N GLU A 82 -12.61 5.10 -8.93
CA GLU A 82 -13.35 6.25 -9.47
C GLU A 82 -12.63 7.58 -9.17
N ILE A 83 -12.19 7.78 -7.92
CA ILE A 83 -11.39 8.97 -7.56
C ILE A 83 -10.10 8.99 -8.36
N ALA A 84 -9.37 7.87 -8.45
CA ALA A 84 -8.12 7.80 -9.18
C ALA A 84 -8.29 8.13 -10.68
N LYS A 85 -9.38 7.65 -11.30
CA LYS A 85 -9.72 7.94 -12.68
C LYS A 85 -9.96 9.44 -12.89
N ILE A 86 -10.85 10.06 -12.11
CA ILE A 86 -11.18 11.48 -12.19
C ILE A 86 -9.91 12.33 -11.96
N ALA A 87 -9.11 11.98 -10.96
CA ALA A 87 -7.88 12.70 -10.64
C ALA A 87 -6.83 12.57 -11.76
N SER A 88 -6.73 11.41 -12.43
CA SER A 88 -5.84 11.21 -13.57
C SER A 88 -6.25 12.05 -14.78
N GLU A 89 -7.53 12.02 -15.14
CA GLU A 89 -8.10 12.84 -16.22
C GLU A 89 -7.81 14.33 -15.97
N GLN A 90 -8.04 14.79 -14.75
CA GLN A 90 -7.79 16.17 -14.36
C GLN A 90 -6.30 16.56 -14.43
N ARG A 91 -5.36 15.65 -14.07
CA ARG A 91 -3.92 15.89 -14.22
C ARG A 91 -3.49 15.99 -15.68
N GLU A 92 -4.06 15.16 -16.54
CA GLU A 92 -3.75 15.15 -17.98
C GLU A 92 -4.25 16.42 -18.65
N GLU A 93 -5.50 16.82 -18.40
CA GLU A 93 -6.09 18.07 -18.94
C GLU A 93 -5.32 19.31 -18.49
N ALA A 94 -4.83 19.32 -17.26
CA ALA A 94 -4.12 20.44 -16.66
C ALA A 94 -2.67 20.61 -17.11
N GLY A 95 -2.10 19.61 -17.79
CA GLY A 95 -0.65 19.61 -18.07
C GLY A 95 0.21 19.77 -16.80
N GLY A 96 -0.30 19.28 -15.65
CA GLY A 96 0.33 19.40 -14.33
C GLY A 96 0.03 20.68 -13.56
N LYS A 97 -0.79 21.59 -14.08
CA LYS A 97 -1.31 22.76 -13.35
C LYS A 97 -2.71 22.44 -12.81
N ASN A 98 -3.14 23.15 -11.76
CA ASN A 98 -4.53 23.01 -11.28
C ASN A 98 -5.44 23.79 -12.28
N PRO A 99 -6.31 23.11 -13.06
CA PRO A 99 -6.99 23.75 -14.19
C PRO A 99 -8.26 24.50 -13.80
N SER A 100 -8.74 24.34 -12.58
CA SER A 100 -9.96 25.00 -12.13
C SER A 100 -9.68 26.33 -11.43
N ASP A 101 -10.57 27.31 -11.62
CA ASP A 101 -10.60 28.54 -10.80
C ASP A 101 -10.91 28.21 -9.32
N PHE A 102 -11.39 26.99 -9.05
CA PHE A 102 -11.66 26.48 -7.72
C PHE A 102 -10.39 25.89 -7.11
N SER A 103 -9.76 26.63 -6.18
CA SER A 103 -8.60 26.18 -5.44
C SER A 103 -9.03 25.59 -4.09
N LEU A 104 -8.83 24.28 -3.93
CA LEU A 104 -9.02 23.58 -2.67
C LEU A 104 -7.67 23.12 -2.13
N GLN A 105 -7.45 23.33 -0.83
CA GLN A 105 -6.30 22.78 -0.13
C GLN A 105 -6.77 21.91 1.03
N LEU A 106 -6.47 20.61 0.97
CA LEU A 106 -6.78 19.65 2.01
C LEU A 106 -5.58 19.41 2.93
N PRO A 107 -5.82 19.02 4.19
CA PRO A 107 -4.72 18.74 5.12
C PRO A 107 -3.91 17.51 4.69
N ARG A 108 -2.63 17.46 5.12
CA ARG A 108 -1.74 16.28 5.03
C ARG A 108 -1.55 15.71 6.44
N PRO A 109 -2.48 14.87 6.92
CA PRO A 109 -2.50 14.46 8.32
C PRO A 109 -1.23 13.72 8.71
N MET A 110 -0.71 13.97 9.90
CA MET A 110 0.45 13.30 10.49
C MET A 110 1.74 13.34 9.67
N THR A 111 1.85 14.15 8.62
CA THR A 111 3.07 14.23 7.78
C THR A 111 4.31 14.59 8.63
N HIS A 112 4.15 15.42 9.64
CA HIS A 112 5.22 15.88 10.53
C HIS A 112 5.20 15.20 11.91
N SER A 113 4.41 14.13 12.11
CA SER A 113 4.50 13.35 13.35
C SER A 113 5.87 12.64 13.44
N GLY A 114 6.39 12.51 14.62
CA GLY A 114 7.68 11.84 14.85
C GLY A 114 7.65 10.32 14.62
N ASP A 115 6.47 9.74 14.39
CA ASP A 115 6.23 8.32 14.16
C ASP A 115 5.91 8.01 12.69
N TYR A 116 5.75 6.72 12.37
CA TYR A 116 5.37 6.22 11.04
C TYR A 116 3.86 5.92 10.92
N ASN A 117 3.05 6.32 11.89
CA ASN A 117 1.62 6.08 11.86
C ASN A 117 0.90 7.01 10.87
N PHE A 118 -0.25 6.56 10.39
CA PHE A 118 -1.12 7.28 9.46
C PHE A 118 -2.45 7.65 10.13
N SER A 119 -3.18 8.58 9.53
CA SER A 119 -4.55 8.93 9.88
C SER A 119 -5.24 9.55 8.67
N TYR A 120 -6.44 9.10 8.35
CA TYR A 120 -7.20 9.60 7.19
C TYR A 120 -8.61 10.09 7.56
N SER A 121 -9.08 9.87 8.79
CA SER A 121 -10.40 10.32 9.23
C SER A 121 -10.54 11.85 9.19
N GLY A 122 -9.47 12.57 9.54
CA GLY A 122 -9.41 14.02 9.46
C GLY A 122 -9.46 14.53 8.02
N LEU A 123 -8.80 13.87 7.09
CA LEU A 123 -8.83 14.20 5.66
C LEU A 123 -10.23 14.02 5.07
N LYS A 124 -10.90 12.88 5.36
CA LYS A 124 -12.30 12.66 4.99
C LYS A 124 -13.22 13.75 5.54
N THR A 125 -13.03 14.14 6.80
CA THR A 125 -13.85 15.18 7.44
C THR A 125 -13.62 16.55 6.79
N ALA A 126 -12.41 16.87 6.38
CA ALA A 126 -12.11 18.10 5.63
C ALA A 126 -12.85 18.13 4.29
N VAL A 127 -12.89 17.00 3.57
CA VAL A 127 -13.69 16.87 2.33
C VAL A 127 -15.18 17.10 2.61
N LEU A 128 -15.72 16.48 3.69
CA LEU A 128 -17.13 16.66 4.05
C LEU A 128 -17.48 18.13 4.31
N TYR A 129 -16.60 18.86 4.97
CA TYR A 129 -16.82 20.30 5.23
C TYR A 129 -16.71 21.12 3.93
N ALA A 130 -15.73 20.83 3.07
CA ALA A 130 -15.61 21.49 1.78
C ALA A 130 -16.87 21.31 0.92
N VAL A 131 -17.39 20.09 0.84
CA VAL A 131 -18.64 19.78 0.12
C VAL A 131 -19.83 20.51 0.71
N ARG A 132 -19.95 20.55 2.04
CA ARG A 132 -21.02 21.28 2.72
C ARG A 132 -20.95 22.78 2.45
N ASP A 133 -19.76 23.36 2.45
CA ASP A 133 -19.57 24.81 2.26
C ASP A 133 -19.81 25.23 0.79
N ILE A 134 -19.53 24.34 -0.18
CA ILE A 134 -19.88 24.51 -1.61
C ILE A 134 -21.42 24.43 -1.79
N GLY A 135 -22.09 23.56 -1.06
CA GLY A 135 -23.54 23.30 -1.18
C GLY A 135 -23.87 22.41 -2.37
N LYS A 136 -24.16 22.97 -3.54
CA LYS A 136 -24.44 22.18 -4.74
C LYS A 136 -23.15 21.81 -5.45
N LEU A 137 -22.83 20.51 -5.52
CA LEU A 137 -21.67 20.03 -6.27
C LEU A 137 -21.94 20.10 -7.78
N GLU A 138 -21.03 20.71 -8.49
CA GLU A 138 -20.91 20.65 -9.96
C GLU A 138 -19.72 19.74 -10.32
N ASP A 139 -19.64 19.27 -11.56
CA ASP A 139 -18.57 18.37 -12.02
C ASP A 139 -17.16 18.93 -11.77
N GLU A 140 -16.97 20.23 -11.89
CA GLU A 140 -15.70 20.91 -11.61
C GLU A 140 -15.30 20.75 -10.13
N HIS A 141 -16.23 20.90 -9.21
CA HIS A 141 -16.00 20.72 -7.78
C HIS A 141 -15.60 19.27 -7.47
N ILE A 142 -16.30 18.29 -8.08
CA ILE A 142 -16.01 16.86 -7.88
C ILE A 142 -14.59 16.55 -8.39
N ARG A 143 -14.21 17.03 -9.57
CA ARG A 143 -12.89 16.85 -10.15
C ARG A 143 -11.78 17.46 -9.29
N ALA A 144 -11.95 18.69 -8.84
CA ALA A 144 -10.97 19.37 -8.02
C ALA A 144 -10.80 18.70 -6.64
N ILE A 145 -11.91 18.28 -6.00
CA ILE A 145 -11.87 17.58 -4.71
C ILE A 145 -11.21 16.21 -4.87
N ALA A 146 -11.56 15.44 -5.91
CA ALA A 146 -10.98 14.13 -6.16
C ALA A 146 -9.46 14.21 -6.36
N LEU A 147 -9.01 15.18 -7.17
CA LEU A 147 -7.58 15.43 -7.43
C LEU A 147 -6.84 15.78 -6.15
N GLU A 148 -7.34 16.77 -5.39
CA GLU A 148 -6.66 17.25 -4.19
C GLU A 148 -6.69 16.21 -3.05
N PHE A 149 -7.77 15.46 -2.94
CA PHE A 149 -7.86 14.35 -1.99
C PHE A 149 -6.82 13.26 -2.28
N GLU A 150 -6.74 12.82 -3.54
CA GLU A 150 -5.75 11.82 -3.94
C GLU A 150 -4.32 12.33 -3.72
N ASN A 151 -4.04 13.57 -4.11
CA ASN A 151 -2.73 14.20 -3.85
C ASN A 151 -2.40 14.21 -2.37
N SER A 152 -3.34 14.64 -1.51
CA SER A 152 -3.15 14.70 -0.06
C SER A 152 -2.87 13.33 0.56
N ALA A 153 -3.66 12.34 0.18
CA ALA A 153 -3.53 10.99 0.73
C ALA A 153 -2.20 10.34 0.31
N ILE A 154 -1.84 10.44 -0.95
CA ILE A 154 -0.63 9.83 -1.51
C ILE A 154 0.63 10.56 -1.05
N GLU A 155 0.61 11.88 -0.95
CA GLU A 155 1.76 12.64 -0.45
C GLU A 155 2.17 12.18 0.96
N VAL A 156 1.21 11.91 1.85
CA VAL A 156 1.48 11.39 3.19
C VAL A 156 2.11 10.01 3.14
N LEU A 157 1.57 9.10 2.28
CA LEU A 157 2.14 7.77 2.10
C LEU A 157 3.59 7.84 1.63
N VAL A 158 3.84 8.60 0.56
CA VAL A 158 5.17 8.73 -0.05
C VAL A 158 6.17 9.33 0.94
N LYS A 159 5.83 10.44 1.60
CA LYS A 159 6.73 11.13 2.54
C LYS A 159 7.15 10.23 3.71
N LYS A 160 6.19 9.52 4.33
CA LYS A 160 6.50 8.63 5.46
C LYS A 160 7.27 7.39 5.02
N THR A 161 6.93 6.82 3.85
CA THR A 161 7.67 5.71 3.28
C THR A 161 9.12 6.10 2.99
N MET A 162 9.35 7.24 2.33
CA MET A 162 10.70 7.69 2.02
C MET A 162 11.52 8.06 3.26
N ARG A 163 10.88 8.60 4.31
CA ARG A 163 11.56 8.80 5.59
C ARG A 163 12.01 7.47 6.20
N ALA A 164 11.17 6.43 6.13
CA ALA A 164 11.56 5.10 6.60
C ALA A 164 12.66 4.48 5.72
N VAL A 165 12.62 4.69 4.41
CA VAL A 165 13.69 4.27 3.48
C VAL A 165 15.03 4.84 3.91
N ASP A 166 15.09 6.12 4.21
CA ASP A 166 16.30 6.83 4.65
C ASP A 166 16.77 6.36 6.04
N GLU A 167 15.88 6.36 7.03
CA GLU A 167 16.22 6.06 8.42
C GLU A 167 16.69 4.61 8.62
N PHE A 168 16.10 3.65 7.90
CA PHE A 168 16.44 2.22 8.04
C PHE A 168 17.43 1.71 6.97
N GLY A 169 17.91 2.55 6.06
CA GLY A 169 18.85 2.16 5.02
C GLY A 169 18.31 1.08 4.10
N ILE A 170 17.06 1.23 3.64
CA ILE A 170 16.32 0.23 2.88
C ILE A 170 16.95 -0.02 1.51
N ARG A 171 17.06 -1.29 1.13
CA ARG A 171 17.56 -1.74 -0.18
C ARG A 171 16.44 -2.21 -1.13
N THR A 172 15.32 -2.63 -0.56
CA THR A 172 14.14 -3.07 -1.34
C THR A 172 12.89 -2.45 -0.75
N LEU A 173 12.11 -1.77 -1.60
CA LEU A 173 10.78 -1.25 -1.24
C LEU A 173 9.70 -2.08 -1.96
N MET A 174 8.78 -2.63 -1.19
CA MET A 174 7.67 -3.46 -1.66
C MET A 174 6.36 -2.76 -1.35
N ILE A 175 5.44 -2.69 -2.32
CA ILE A 175 4.12 -2.10 -2.14
C ILE A 175 3.08 -3.20 -2.30
N GLY A 176 2.26 -3.45 -1.29
CA GLY A 176 1.24 -4.50 -1.30
C GLY A 176 -0.18 -3.98 -1.05
N GLY A 177 -1.17 -4.82 -1.39
CA GLY A 177 -2.59 -4.51 -1.23
C GLY A 177 -3.24 -3.79 -2.41
N GLY A 178 -4.57 -3.66 -2.40
CA GLY A 178 -5.35 -3.17 -3.54
C GLY A 178 -5.03 -1.74 -3.97
N VAL A 179 -4.69 -0.85 -3.02
CA VAL A 179 -4.32 0.55 -3.32
C VAL A 179 -2.94 0.65 -3.98
N ALA A 180 -2.11 -0.40 -3.94
CA ALA A 180 -0.85 -0.47 -4.68
C ALA A 180 -1.03 -0.33 -6.21
N ASN A 181 -2.25 -0.58 -6.73
CA ASN A 181 -2.58 -0.36 -8.15
C ASN A 181 -2.85 1.10 -8.53
N ASN A 182 -2.90 2.02 -7.56
CA ASN A 182 -3.09 3.43 -7.85
C ASN A 182 -1.88 3.97 -8.62
N SER A 183 -2.10 4.44 -9.85
CA SER A 183 -1.03 4.89 -10.75
C SER A 183 -0.28 6.12 -10.22
N HIS A 184 -0.99 7.02 -9.53
CA HIS A 184 -0.37 8.21 -8.94
C HIS A 184 0.59 7.81 -7.81
N LEU A 185 0.18 6.90 -6.90
CA LEU A 185 1.07 6.35 -5.87
C LEU A 185 2.31 5.70 -6.47
N GLN A 186 2.14 4.87 -7.52
CA GLN A 186 3.26 4.22 -8.19
C GLN A 186 4.23 5.23 -8.79
N ASN A 187 3.71 6.24 -9.48
CA ASN A 187 4.52 7.27 -10.13
C ASN A 187 5.27 8.12 -9.11
N GLU A 188 4.62 8.55 -8.03
CA GLU A 188 5.25 9.36 -7.00
C GLU A 188 6.33 8.58 -6.22
N LEU A 189 6.10 7.28 -5.92
CA LEU A 189 7.14 6.43 -5.32
C LEU A 189 8.32 6.21 -6.27
N LYS A 190 8.08 5.95 -7.56
CA LYS A 190 9.17 5.82 -8.56
C LYS A 190 10.01 7.09 -8.62
N LYS A 191 9.39 8.25 -8.78
CA LYS A 191 10.08 9.56 -8.79
C LYS A 191 10.88 9.79 -7.51
N ALA A 192 10.30 9.47 -6.35
CA ALA A 192 10.95 9.67 -5.06
C ALA A 192 12.19 8.77 -4.90
N ILE A 193 12.08 7.48 -5.29
CA ILE A 193 13.21 6.53 -5.26
C ILE A 193 14.30 6.95 -6.28
N GLU A 194 13.93 7.25 -7.52
CA GLU A 194 14.88 7.70 -8.54
C GLU A 194 15.68 8.94 -8.11
N LYS A 195 15.01 9.86 -7.41
CA LYS A 195 15.65 11.09 -6.88
C LYS A 195 16.54 10.81 -5.67
N TYR A 196 16.18 9.84 -4.82
CA TYR A 196 16.90 9.52 -3.59
C TYR A 196 18.08 8.58 -3.85
N ASP A 197 17.82 7.38 -4.36
CA ASP A 197 18.80 6.37 -4.72
C ASP A 197 18.19 5.35 -5.70
N SER A 198 18.58 5.43 -6.97
CA SER A 198 18.09 4.55 -8.02
C SER A 198 18.55 3.08 -7.88
N SER A 199 19.44 2.76 -6.94
CA SER A 199 19.84 1.38 -6.65
C SER A 199 18.82 0.62 -5.81
N ILE A 200 17.88 1.31 -5.15
CA ILE A 200 16.82 0.70 -4.36
C ILE A 200 15.84 -0.03 -5.30
N ALA A 201 15.69 -1.34 -5.09
CA ALA A 201 14.74 -2.12 -5.86
C ALA A 201 13.29 -1.78 -5.41
N LEU A 202 12.42 -1.44 -6.36
CA LEU A 202 11.02 -1.09 -6.11
C LEU A 202 10.10 -2.11 -6.79
N TYR A 203 9.26 -2.78 -6.00
CA TYR A 203 8.35 -3.80 -6.47
C TYR A 203 6.90 -3.47 -6.16
N PHE A 204 6.04 -3.69 -7.17
CA PHE A 204 4.58 -3.63 -7.04
C PHE A 204 3.99 -5.01 -7.37
N PRO A 205 2.85 -5.38 -6.78
CA PRO A 205 2.15 -6.59 -7.16
C PRO A 205 1.64 -6.44 -8.60
N ARG A 206 1.54 -7.53 -9.31
CA ARG A 206 0.75 -7.55 -10.55
C ARG A 206 -0.70 -7.22 -10.20
N LYS A 207 -1.40 -6.56 -11.15
CA LYS A 207 -2.80 -6.18 -10.99
C LYS A 207 -3.68 -7.36 -10.55
N ASP A 208 -3.42 -8.55 -11.11
CA ASP A 208 -4.16 -9.78 -10.80
C ASP A 208 -3.85 -10.35 -9.40
N PHE A 209 -2.76 -9.92 -8.76
CA PHE A 209 -2.30 -10.42 -7.46
C PHE A 209 -2.34 -9.35 -6.36
N SER A 210 -2.89 -8.17 -6.65
CA SER A 210 -2.96 -7.07 -5.69
C SER A 210 -4.10 -7.20 -4.67
N THR A 211 -5.13 -7.98 -5.01
CA THR A 211 -6.24 -8.34 -4.12
C THR A 211 -6.03 -9.73 -3.54
N ASP A 212 -6.92 -10.16 -2.63
CA ASP A 212 -6.88 -11.50 -2.04
C ASP A 212 -6.88 -12.59 -3.12
N ASN A 213 -5.88 -13.46 -3.07
CA ASN A 213 -5.72 -14.56 -4.03
C ASN A 213 -4.99 -15.74 -3.38
N SER A 214 -5.13 -16.93 -3.99
CA SER A 214 -4.51 -18.15 -3.46
C SER A 214 -2.98 -18.18 -3.61
N LEU A 215 -2.43 -17.50 -4.62
CA LEU A 215 -0.99 -17.47 -4.86
C LEU A 215 -0.24 -16.80 -3.70
N MET A 216 -0.76 -15.68 -3.17
CA MET A 216 -0.14 -14.99 -2.05
C MET A 216 0.00 -15.89 -0.81
N ILE A 217 -1.02 -16.70 -0.53
CA ILE A 217 -1.02 -17.65 0.57
C ILE A 217 -0.06 -18.82 0.29
N GLY A 218 -0.03 -19.31 -0.97
CA GLY A 218 0.89 -20.36 -1.39
C GLY A 218 2.36 -19.94 -1.27
N VAL A 219 2.70 -18.72 -1.69
CA VAL A 219 4.07 -18.18 -1.60
C VAL A 219 4.48 -17.99 -0.14
N ALA A 220 3.63 -17.37 0.69
CA ALA A 220 3.90 -17.20 2.11
C ALA A 220 4.06 -18.55 2.83
N GLY A 221 3.19 -19.52 2.52
CA GLY A 221 3.29 -20.88 3.05
C GLY A 221 4.57 -21.60 2.65
N TYR A 222 5.04 -21.40 1.43
CA TYR A 222 6.30 -21.98 0.95
C TYR A 222 7.50 -21.43 1.72
N TYR A 223 7.61 -20.11 1.88
CA TYR A 223 8.71 -19.51 2.66
C TYR A 223 8.65 -19.90 4.15
N GLN A 224 7.45 -19.97 4.72
CA GLN A 224 7.28 -20.45 6.08
C GLN A 224 7.70 -21.92 6.22
N PHE A 225 7.39 -22.77 5.22
CA PHE A 225 7.85 -24.15 5.18
C PHE A 225 9.38 -24.22 5.12
N LEU A 226 10.04 -23.43 4.29
CA LEU A 226 11.50 -23.38 4.20
C LEU A 226 12.14 -22.97 5.53
N LYS A 227 11.59 -21.95 6.20
CA LYS A 227 12.08 -21.48 7.50
C LYS A 227 11.98 -22.56 8.58
N ASN A 228 10.86 -23.29 8.59
CA ASN A 228 10.60 -24.31 9.60
C ASN A 228 11.28 -25.67 9.29
N ASN A 229 11.75 -25.86 8.06
CA ASN A 229 12.40 -27.08 7.59
C ASN A 229 13.72 -26.72 6.86
N PRO A 230 14.71 -26.19 7.59
CA PRO A 230 16.00 -25.86 6.96
C PRO A 230 16.66 -27.11 6.40
N ILE A 231 17.42 -26.95 5.32
CA ILE A 231 18.25 -28.01 4.76
C ILE A 231 19.46 -28.17 5.68
N SER A 232 19.66 -29.37 6.19
CA SER A 232 20.86 -29.70 6.97
C SER A 232 22.12 -29.75 6.08
N PRO A 233 23.32 -29.65 6.65
CA PRO A 233 24.58 -29.66 5.89
C PRO A 233 24.78 -30.90 5.00
N ASP A 234 24.13 -32.03 5.33
CA ASP A 234 24.13 -33.28 4.56
C ASP A 234 23.08 -33.31 3.42
N GLY A 235 22.33 -32.21 3.23
CA GLY A 235 21.35 -32.07 2.15
C GLY A 235 19.97 -32.63 2.48
N GLU A 236 19.75 -33.16 3.69
CA GLU A 236 18.44 -33.63 4.13
C GLU A 236 17.62 -32.49 4.78
N ARG A 237 16.32 -32.46 4.52
CA ARG A 237 15.41 -31.50 5.21
C ARG A 237 14.99 -32.05 6.55
N THR A 238 15.23 -31.32 7.62
CA THR A 238 14.72 -31.65 8.95
C THR A 238 13.20 -31.46 8.98
N LYS A 239 12.46 -32.58 9.01
CA LYS A 239 11.00 -32.54 9.14
C LYS A 239 10.60 -32.24 10.60
N LYS A 240 10.28 -30.98 10.91
CA LYS A 240 9.44 -30.70 12.08
C LYS A 240 7.98 -30.85 11.63
N GLY A 241 7.41 -32.02 11.87
CA GLY A 241 5.99 -32.28 11.60
C GLY A 241 5.12 -31.42 12.51
N ALA A 242 4.37 -30.46 11.95
CA ALA A 242 3.25 -29.89 12.67
C ALA A 242 2.11 -30.92 12.70
N ASN A 243 1.54 -31.16 13.87
CA ASN A 243 0.34 -31.99 13.98
C ASN A 243 -0.82 -31.23 13.33
N VAL A 244 -1.41 -31.79 12.25
CA VAL A 244 -2.49 -31.16 11.49
C VAL A 244 -3.71 -30.84 12.38
N PHE A 245 -3.89 -31.57 13.48
CA PHE A 245 -4.98 -31.36 14.43
C PHE A 245 -4.80 -30.15 15.35
N ASP A 246 -3.60 -29.54 15.38
CA ASP A 246 -3.31 -28.35 16.18
C ASP A 246 -3.52 -27.03 15.40
N ILE A 247 -3.94 -27.11 14.14
CA ILE A 247 -4.19 -25.95 13.29
C ILE A 247 -5.52 -25.30 13.70
N ARG A 248 -5.45 -24.06 14.18
CA ARG A 248 -6.62 -23.24 14.50
C ARG A 248 -6.59 -21.96 13.68
N ALA A 249 -7.76 -21.53 13.20
CA ALA A 249 -7.90 -20.21 12.58
C ALA A 249 -7.79 -19.13 13.67
N ASN A 250 -7.00 -18.09 13.40
CA ASN A 250 -6.87 -16.92 14.25
C ASN A 250 -7.07 -15.66 13.38
N GLY A 251 -8.26 -15.06 13.45
CA GLY A 251 -8.62 -13.88 12.67
C GLY A 251 -7.89 -12.59 13.08
N ASN A 252 -7.29 -12.58 14.28
CA ASN A 252 -6.57 -11.42 14.83
C ASN A 252 -5.04 -11.58 14.78
N TRP A 253 -4.54 -12.49 13.98
CA TRP A 253 -3.11 -12.73 13.88
C TRP A 253 -2.42 -11.60 13.12
N SER A 254 -1.77 -10.68 13.85
CA SER A 254 -0.95 -9.59 13.31
C SER A 254 0.46 -10.08 12.90
N LEU A 255 1.10 -9.31 12.01
CA LEU A 255 2.53 -9.46 11.69
C LEU A 255 3.41 -9.13 12.90
#